data_eb1c3c70119eb70c29cdaa51c3748e07
#
_entry.id   eb1c3c70119eb70c29cdaa51c3748e07
#
_cell.length_a   1.000
_cell.length_b   1.000
_cell.length_c   1.000
_cell.angle_alpha   90.00
_cell.angle_beta   90.00
_cell.angle_gamma   90.00
#
_symmetry.space_group_name_H-M   'P 1'
#
loop_
_entity.id
_entity.type
_entity.pdbx_description
1 polymer ?
#
loop_
_entity_poly.entity_id
_entity_poly.type
_entity_poly.pdbx_seq_one_letter_code
_entity_poly.pdbx_strand_id
1 'polypeptide(L)'
;MTRIATRWIVGAVAAAALAAVATPGTAASSTTAWDAPVLVSKTQAARETSLVVDPTNPKRQLVCDPSGVPATDNGQSYFHMSTDGGKHWKPTSVETSTTDTRKAAFEGGDCDVAFDQGGTMYSADTWLGDLSIGHSTDHGESWQGTALSGTSPIVDRPWLVGGPKGTLYVSYQDLQCCSPAAMWFMKSTDYGQTFTPAVPITTADPSGAYTWEGNFVVSPSGQDLYLVYSRRTSAGVVQVSGATDAPETMWLAHSSDGGGSWSSTLIATIPAETTTIYPAIGMDAGGNLHVVWSARAKVGNPISYTVSTDHGKTWRTPIPLNPGKVGLAPWIVGGKPGQAAVAWLGSNDPKAKSSVIAPYWFSYAKIKLTKTGAIVSTGNTTKEPLFEGKQTVPEFEMLQIDRNGKLHLGMSIFKAAGKWAVYSQNER
;
A
#
# COMPACT_ATOMS: atom_id res chain seq x y z
N MET A 1 2.57 43.37 65.28
CA MET A 1 1.81 42.32 64.55
C MET A 1 2.50 42.06 63.22
N THR A 2 3.37 41.05 63.17
CA THR A 2 4.31 40.79 62.08
C THR A 2 3.73 39.70 61.22
N ARG A 3 3.47 39.96 59.93
CA ARG A 3 3.02 38.97 58.96
C ARG A 3 4.22 38.27 58.34
N ILE A 4 4.30 36.94 58.55
CA ILE A 4 5.27 36.04 57.91
C ILE A 4 4.71 35.63 56.55
N ALA A 5 5.46 35.97 55.50
CA ALA A 5 5.15 35.53 54.12
C ALA A 5 5.91 34.23 53.81
N THR A 6 5.19 33.15 53.63
CA THR A 6 5.74 31.86 53.23
C THR A 6 5.92 31.83 51.70
N ARG A 7 7.17 31.77 51.24
CA ARG A 7 7.52 31.57 49.82
C ARG A 7 7.51 30.07 49.52
N TRP A 8 6.68 29.66 48.57
CA TRP A 8 6.72 28.33 47.96
C TRP A 8 7.76 28.34 46.84
N ILE A 9 8.77 27.50 46.94
CA ILE A 9 9.72 27.22 45.86
C ILE A 9 9.15 26.07 45.06
N VAL A 10 8.69 26.36 43.84
CA VAL A 10 8.30 25.33 42.87
C VAL A 10 9.59 24.91 42.14
N GLY A 11 10.09 23.75 42.49
CA GLY A 11 11.20 23.11 41.75
C GLY A 11 10.69 22.56 40.44
N ALA A 12 11.09 23.14 39.31
CA ALA A 12 10.88 22.58 38.00
C ALA A 12 11.88 21.44 37.76
N VAL A 13 11.39 20.20 37.75
CA VAL A 13 12.18 19.04 37.28
C VAL A 13 12.14 19.05 35.76
N ALA A 14 13.22 19.46 35.14
CA ALA A 14 13.43 19.33 33.72
C ALA A 14 13.76 17.85 33.41
N ALA A 15 12.80 17.13 32.85
CA ALA A 15 13.06 15.82 32.28
C ALA A 15 13.82 16.00 30.96
N ALA A 16 15.13 15.75 30.99
CA ALA A 16 15.94 15.66 29.77
C ALA A 16 15.58 14.37 29.03
N ALA A 17 14.81 14.47 27.97
CA ALA A 17 14.63 13.38 27.01
C ALA A 17 15.94 13.20 26.24
N LEU A 18 16.70 12.16 26.55
CA LEU A 18 17.80 11.70 25.70
C LEU A 18 17.18 11.13 24.42
N ALA A 19 17.20 11.92 23.36
CA ALA A 19 16.98 11.42 22.02
C ALA A 19 18.16 10.50 21.66
N ALA A 20 17.92 9.21 21.59
CA ALA A 20 18.88 8.27 21.04
C ALA A 20 19.02 8.57 19.55
N VAL A 21 20.07 9.28 19.17
CA VAL A 21 20.48 9.48 17.78
C VAL A 21 20.90 8.13 17.26
N ALA A 22 20.12 7.54 16.36
CA ALA A 22 20.53 6.38 15.60
C ALA A 22 21.74 6.79 14.75
N THR A 23 22.91 6.27 15.05
CA THR A 23 24.09 6.43 14.20
C THR A 23 23.78 5.75 12.85
N PRO A 24 23.90 6.45 11.73
CA PRO A 24 23.78 5.82 10.42
C PRO A 24 24.94 4.82 10.29
N GLY A 25 24.60 3.53 10.24
CA GLY A 25 25.56 2.51 9.87
C GLY A 25 26.12 2.86 8.50
N THR A 26 27.44 2.85 8.35
CA THR A 26 28.13 3.03 7.08
C THR A 26 27.53 2.06 6.05
N ALA A 27 26.95 2.61 5.00
CA ALA A 27 26.41 1.85 3.89
C ALA A 27 27.57 1.06 3.23
N ALA A 28 27.61 -0.22 3.47
CA ALA A 28 28.44 -1.11 2.67
C ALA A 28 27.87 -1.06 1.24
N SER A 29 28.71 -0.68 0.27
CA SER A 29 28.43 -0.76 -1.16
C SER A 29 28.18 -2.22 -1.53
N SER A 30 26.94 -2.70 -1.37
CA SER A 30 26.58 -4.04 -1.85
C SER A 30 26.28 -3.94 -3.35
N THR A 31 26.92 -4.82 -4.13
CA THR A 31 26.37 -5.24 -5.42
C THR A 31 24.89 -5.49 -5.21
N THR A 32 24.02 -4.88 -6.05
CA THR A 32 22.58 -4.99 -5.85
C THR A 32 22.20 -6.46 -5.65
N ALA A 33 21.55 -6.74 -4.53
CA ALA A 33 21.03 -8.08 -4.22
C ALA A 33 19.79 -8.44 -5.07
N TRP A 34 19.56 -7.70 -6.16
CA TRP A 34 18.40 -7.80 -7.03
C TRP A 34 18.81 -8.21 -8.44
N ASP A 35 17.95 -8.99 -9.10
CA ASP A 35 18.07 -9.29 -10.52
C ASP A 35 17.83 -8.04 -11.37
N ALA A 36 18.08 -8.09 -12.67
CA ALA A 36 17.68 -7.02 -13.59
C ALA A 36 16.14 -6.95 -13.67
N PRO A 37 15.57 -5.74 -13.80
CA PRO A 37 14.11 -5.62 -14.02
C PRO A 37 13.66 -6.35 -15.29
N VAL A 38 12.57 -7.10 -15.18
CA VAL A 38 11.96 -7.86 -16.27
C VAL A 38 10.70 -7.14 -16.72
N LEU A 39 10.57 -6.89 -18.03
CA LEU A 39 9.38 -6.26 -18.60
C LEU A 39 8.18 -7.21 -18.50
N VAL A 40 7.12 -6.78 -17.82
CA VAL A 40 5.85 -7.47 -17.71
C VAL A 40 4.91 -7.02 -18.82
N SER A 41 4.68 -5.71 -18.92
CA SER A 41 3.73 -5.12 -19.87
C SER A 41 4.26 -3.82 -20.46
N LYS A 42 3.84 -3.50 -21.68
CA LYS A 42 4.12 -2.23 -22.38
C LYS A 42 2.89 -1.32 -22.45
N THR A 43 1.98 -1.45 -21.52
CA THR A 43 0.74 -0.68 -21.55
C THR A 43 1.00 0.82 -21.42
N GLN A 44 0.06 1.65 -21.86
CA GLN A 44 0.26 3.10 -21.92
C GLN A 44 -0.21 3.83 -20.66
N ALA A 45 -0.92 3.17 -19.77
CA ALA A 45 -1.63 3.82 -18.68
C ALA A 45 -1.28 3.32 -17.28
N ALA A 46 -0.34 2.37 -17.16
CA ALA A 46 0.07 1.77 -15.90
C ALA A 46 0.62 2.80 -14.90
N ARG A 47 -0.07 3.00 -13.81
CA ARG A 47 0.40 3.81 -12.67
C ARG A 47 0.24 3.09 -11.34
N GLU A 48 -0.57 2.03 -11.31
CA GLU A 48 -1.13 1.40 -10.11
C GLU A 48 -0.95 -0.11 -10.22
N THR A 49 0.31 -0.52 -10.37
CA THR A 49 0.65 -1.94 -10.54
C THR A 49 0.48 -2.69 -9.23
N SER A 50 -0.30 -3.78 -9.25
CA SER A 50 -0.31 -4.76 -8.17
C SER A 50 0.42 -6.04 -8.58
N LEU A 51 1.26 -6.58 -7.69
CA LEU A 51 1.98 -7.84 -7.86
C LEU A 51 1.77 -8.73 -6.65
N VAL A 52 1.45 -10.01 -6.89
CA VAL A 52 1.36 -11.02 -5.84
C VAL A 52 2.10 -12.29 -6.22
N VAL A 53 2.57 -13.00 -5.19
CA VAL A 53 3.31 -14.26 -5.31
C VAL A 53 2.51 -15.37 -4.64
N ASP A 54 2.33 -16.49 -5.34
CA ASP A 54 1.61 -17.64 -4.82
C ASP A 54 2.31 -18.22 -3.58
N PRO A 55 1.65 -18.26 -2.43
CA PRO A 55 2.23 -18.78 -1.19
C PRO A 55 2.54 -20.27 -1.26
N THR A 56 1.91 -21.02 -2.18
CA THR A 56 2.14 -22.45 -2.37
C THR A 56 3.28 -22.72 -3.34
N ASN A 57 3.50 -21.82 -4.31
CA ASN A 57 4.53 -21.96 -5.33
C ASN A 57 5.07 -20.59 -5.79
N PRO A 58 6.19 -20.09 -5.25
CA PRO A 58 6.75 -18.79 -5.58
C PRO A 58 7.13 -18.58 -7.06
N LYS A 59 7.12 -19.64 -7.87
CA LYS A 59 7.29 -19.51 -9.31
C LYS A 59 6.04 -18.94 -10.00
N ARG A 60 4.87 -19.05 -9.38
CA ARG A 60 3.66 -18.42 -9.86
C ARG A 60 3.52 -17.02 -9.27
N GLN A 61 3.39 -16.07 -10.16
CA GLN A 61 3.21 -14.67 -9.81
C GLN A 61 2.13 -14.08 -10.72
N LEU A 62 1.34 -13.17 -10.20
CA LEU A 62 0.29 -12.47 -10.93
C LEU A 62 0.51 -10.98 -10.78
N VAL A 63 0.35 -10.25 -11.87
CA VAL A 63 0.40 -8.78 -11.93
C VAL A 63 -0.88 -8.30 -12.57
N CYS A 64 -1.47 -7.27 -11.99
CA CYS A 64 -2.45 -6.46 -12.70
C CYS A 64 -1.92 -5.05 -12.93
N ASP A 65 -2.48 -4.42 -13.95
CA ASP A 65 -2.08 -3.14 -14.48
C ASP A 65 -3.30 -2.44 -15.07
N PRO A 66 -3.81 -1.35 -14.45
CA PRO A 66 -5.00 -0.67 -14.94
C PRO A 66 -4.76 -0.07 -16.32
N SER A 67 -5.77 -0.12 -17.17
CA SER A 67 -5.73 0.53 -18.48
C SER A 67 -6.02 2.03 -18.43
N GLY A 68 -6.52 2.53 -17.30
CA GLY A 68 -6.88 3.92 -17.09
C GLY A 68 -8.28 4.29 -17.61
N VAL A 69 -8.77 5.47 -17.20
CA VAL A 69 -10.07 6.02 -17.60
C VAL A 69 -9.84 7.30 -18.44
N PRO A 70 -10.43 7.45 -19.64
CA PRO A 70 -11.19 6.44 -20.39
C PRO A 70 -10.27 5.37 -20.96
N ALA A 71 -10.73 4.14 -20.91
CA ALA A 71 -10.02 3.00 -21.49
C ALA A 71 -9.83 3.16 -22.99
N THR A 72 -8.58 3.07 -23.43
CA THR A 72 -8.24 3.19 -24.84
C THR A 72 -8.41 1.87 -25.60
N ASP A 73 -8.41 0.74 -24.88
CA ASP A 73 -8.48 -0.62 -25.43
C ASP A 73 -9.56 -1.45 -24.72
N ASN A 74 -10.82 -1.21 -25.03
CA ASN A 74 -11.99 -1.90 -24.45
C ASN A 74 -12.16 -1.75 -22.92
N GLY A 75 -11.37 -0.93 -22.25
CA GLY A 75 -11.55 -0.59 -20.86
C GLY A 75 -11.11 -1.61 -19.83
N GLN A 76 -10.41 -2.64 -20.19
CA GLN A 76 -10.02 -3.71 -19.27
C GLN A 76 -8.67 -3.45 -18.63
N SER A 77 -8.52 -3.79 -17.35
CA SER A 77 -7.21 -3.95 -16.75
C SER A 77 -6.46 -5.12 -17.37
N TYR A 78 -5.14 -5.01 -17.40
CA TYR A 78 -4.28 -6.03 -17.98
C TYR A 78 -3.76 -6.95 -16.88
N PHE A 79 -3.95 -8.24 -17.07
CA PHE A 79 -3.45 -9.26 -16.15
C PHE A 79 -2.34 -10.06 -16.82
N HIS A 80 -1.23 -10.23 -16.11
CA HIS A 80 -0.09 -10.99 -16.59
C HIS A 80 0.35 -12.00 -15.53
N MET A 81 0.64 -13.21 -15.97
CA MET A 81 1.08 -14.29 -15.12
C MET A 81 2.49 -14.76 -15.47
N SER A 82 3.27 -15.08 -14.46
CA SER A 82 4.51 -15.83 -14.57
C SER A 82 4.38 -17.19 -13.89
N THR A 83 4.99 -18.22 -14.48
CA THR A 83 5.08 -19.58 -13.91
C THR A 83 6.53 -20.01 -13.63
N ASP A 84 7.48 -19.11 -13.84
CA ASP A 84 8.92 -19.38 -13.70
C ASP A 84 9.65 -18.42 -12.75
N GLY A 85 8.88 -17.76 -11.86
CA GLY A 85 9.40 -16.86 -10.83
C GLY A 85 9.70 -15.45 -11.37
N GLY A 86 8.86 -14.94 -12.27
CA GLY A 86 8.97 -13.57 -12.79
C GLY A 86 10.02 -13.41 -13.89
N LYS A 87 10.56 -14.50 -14.45
CA LYS A 87 11.54 -14.45 -15.56
C LYS A 87 10.87 -14.19 -16.91
N HIS A 88 9.69 -14.75 -17.10
CA HIS A 88 8.86 -14.53 -18.27
C HIS A 88 7.41 -14.30 -17.86
N TRP A 89 6.74 -13.43 -18.60
CA TRP A 89 5.37 -13.03 -18.32
C TRP A 89 4.50 -13.26 -19.57
N LYS A 90 3.27 -13.69 -19.34
CA LYS A 90 2.26 -13.87 -20.40
C LYS A 90 0.97 -13.19 -19.98
N PRO A 91 0.25 -12.55 -20.91
CA PRO A 91 -1.10 -12.09 -20.64
C PRO A 91 -1.96 -13.28 -20.20
N THR A 92 -2.83 -13.08 -19.23
CA THR A 92 -3.88 -14.04 -18.88
C THR A 92 -5.22 -13.35 -19.07
N SER A 93 -6.15 -14.04 -19.72
CA SER A 93 -7.51 -13.53 -19.92
C SER A 93 -8.30 -13.80 -18.66
N VAL A 94 -8.62 -12.74 -17.93
CA VAL A 94 -9.64 -12.81 -16.90
C VAL A 94 -10.99 -12.72 -17.62
N GLU A 95 -11.53 -13.87 -18.03
CA GLU A 95 -12.83 -13.89 -18.70
C GLU A 95 -13.95 -13.79 -17.66
N THR A 96 -14.84 -12.83 -17.90
CA THR A 96 -16.15 -12.78 -17.27
C THR A 96 -16.97 -13.96 -17.75
N SER A 97 -17.90 -14.44 -16.91
CA SER A 97 -18.93 -15.39 -17.32
C SER A 97 -19.56 -14.97 -18.65
N THR A 98 -19.57 -15.88 -19.64
CA THR A 98 -20.14 -15.68 -20.98
C THR A 98 -21.65 -15.37 -20.98
N THR A 99 -22.31 -15.48 -19.83
CA THR A 99 -23.73 -15.20 -19.63
C THR A 99 -24.00 -13.78 -19.16
N ASP A 100 -23.00 -13.02 -18.76
CA ASP A 100 -23.19 -11.64 -18.38
C ASP A 100 -23.10 -10.73 -19.62
N THR A 101 -24.24 -10.11 -19.97
CA THR A 101 -24.30 -9.10 -21.03
C THR A 101 -23.51 -7.82 -20.68
N ARG A 102 -23.03 -7.72 -19.45
CA ARG A 102 -22.11 -6.71 -18.96
C ARG A 102 -20.67 -7.16 -19.18
N LYS A 103 -20.26 -7.26 -20.47
CA LYS A 103 -18.84 -7.42 -20.86
C LYS A 103 -17.93 -6.32 -20.28
N ALA A 104 -18.50 -5.42 -19.52
CA ALA A 104 -17.90 -4.29 -18.87
C ALA A 104 -17.39 -4.59 -17.46
N ALA A 105 -17.48 -5.82 -16.97
CA ALA A 105 -17.19 -6.14 -15.57
C ALA A 105 -15.69 -6.12 -15.22
N PHE A 106 -14.80 -5.93 -16.17
CA PHE A 106 -13.35 -5.81 -15.96
C PHE A 106 -12.80 -4.64 -16.77
N GLU A 107 -13.35 -3.48 -16.59
CA GLU A 107 -13.02 -2.30 -17.38
C GLU A 107 -12.15 -1.33 -16.57
N GLY A 108 -10.88 -1.36 -16.79
CA GLY A 108 -9.88 -0.30 -16.79
C GLY A 108 -9.75 0.72 -15.67
N GLY A 109 -10.39 0.52 -14.52
CA GLY A 109 -10.16 1.33 -13.33
C GLY A 109 -8.97 0.83 -12.51
N ASP A 110 -8.99 1.06 -11.20
CA ASP A 110 -8.02 0.49 -10.27
C ASP A 110 -8.20 -1.00 -10.19
N CYS A 111 -7.09 -1.73 -10.17
CA CYS A 111 -7.12 -3.17 -10.03
C CYS A 111 -6.24 -3.65 -8.88
N ASP A 112 -6.59 -4.81 -8.32
CA ASP A 112 -5.76 -5.53 -7.37
C ASP A 112 -5.82 -7.04 -7.61
N VAL A 113 -4.81 -7.76 -7.12
CA VAL A 113 -4.70 -9.21 -7.26
C VAL A 113 -4.31 -9.86 -5.93
N ALA A 114 -4.77 -11.09 -5.70
CA ALA A 114 -4.42 -11.85 -4.51
C ALA A 114 -4.28 -13.35 -4.82
N PHE A 115 -3.57 -14.06 -3.94
CA PHE A 115 -3.64 -15.50 -3.78
C PHE A 115 -4.18 -15.82 -2.39
N ASP A 116 -5.06 -16.80 -2.29
CA ASP A 116 -5.35 -17.39 -0.99
C ASP A 116 -4.25 -18.38 -0.57
N GLN A 117 -4.33 -18.88 0.67
CA GLN A 117 -3.33 -19.82 1.19
C GLN A 117 -3.33 -21.17 0.47
N GLY A 118 -4.35 -21.48 -0.34
CA GLY A 118 -4.45 -22.66 -1.18
C GLY A 118 -3.91 -22.46 -2.59
N GLY A 119 -3.53 -21.24 -2.98
CA GLY A 119 -3.06 -20.90 -4.33
C GLY A 119 -4.16 -20.60 -5.33
N THR A 120 -5.40 -20.35 -4.86
CA THR A 120 -6.47 -19.78 -5.69
C THR A 120 -6.11 -18.36 -6.03
N MET A 121 -6.24 -17.98 -7.30
CA MET A 121 -5.98 -16.65 -7.82
C MET A 121 -7.24 -15.80 -7.77
N TYR A 122 -7.10 -14.54 -7.39
CA TYR A 122 -8.17 -13.56 -7.39
C TYR A 122 -7.72 -12.27 -8.06
N SER A 123 -8.67 -11.59 -8.68
CA SER A 123 -8.51 -10.26 -9.24
C SER A 123 -9.68 -9.38 -8.84
N ALA A 124 -9.43 -8.10 -8.64
CA ALA A 124 -10.45 -7.07 -8.56
C ALA A 124 -10.20 -6.04 -9.65
N ASP A 125 -11.27 -5.44 -10.15
CA ASP A 125 -11.22 -4.35 -11.11
C ASP A 125 -12.40 -3.41 -10.90
N THR A 126 -12.17 -2.11 -10.99
CA THR A 126 -13.20 -1.10 -10.86
C THR A 126 -13.52 -0.48 -12.20
N TRP A 127 -14.81 -0.30 -12.48
CA TRP A 127 -15.29 0.48 -13.60
C TRP A 127 -16.45 1.37 -13.17
N LEU A 128 -16.31 2.67 -13.33
CA LEU A 128 -17.33 3.71 -13.15
C LEU A 128 -18.56 3.29 -12.30
N GLY A 129 -18.30 2.77 -11.11
CA GLY A 129 -19.36 2.45 -10.17
C GLY A 129 -19.51 1.00 -9.74
N ASP A 130 -18.87 0.06 -10.40
CA ASP A 130 -18.97 -1.36 -10.04
C ASP A 130 -17.61 -1.96 -9.67
N LEU A 131 -17.63 -2.90 -8.73
CA LEU A 131 -16.51 -3.75 -8.38
C LEU A 131 -16.73 -5.15 -8.95
N SER A 132 -15.77 -5.64 -9.71
CA SER A 132 -15.78 -7.01 -10.24
C SER A 132 -14.67 -7.83 -9.62
N ILE A 133 -14.99 -9.06 -9.21
CA ILE A 133 -14.04 -10.02 -8.66
C ILE A 133 -13.93 -11.20 -9.60
N GLY A 134 -12.71 -11.49 -10.05
CA GLY A 134 -12.38 -12.71 -10.77
C GLY A 134 -11.72 -13.73 -9.86
N HIS A 135 -11.94 -15.03 -10.10
CA HIS A 135 -11.17 -16.09 -9.45
C HIS A 135 -10.81 -17.21 -10.43
N SER A 136 -9.68 -17.87 -10.15
CA SER A 136 -9.21 -19.04 -10.85
C SER A 136 -8.70 -20.08 -9.85
N THR A 137 -9.18 -21.30 -9.97
CA THR A 137 -8.77 -22.47 -9.18
C THR A 137 -7.84 -23.43 -9.91
N ASP A 138 -7.59 -23.18 -11.20
CA ASP A 138 -6.79 -23.99 -12.13
C ASP A 138 -5.52 -23.27 -12.60
N HIS A 139 -5.02 -22.36 -11.76
CA HIS A 139 -3.77 -21.62 -11.99
C HIS A 139 -3.80 -20.64 -13.17
N GLY A 140 -4.96 -20.03 -13.42
CA GLY A 140 -5.14 -19.00 -14.44
C GLY A 140 -5.47 -19.56 -15.83
N GLU A 141 -5.75 -20.88 -15.96
CA GLU A 141 -6.20 -21.47 -17.22
C GLU A 141 -7.62 -21.04 -17.55
N SER A 142 -8.48 -20.97 -16.53
CA SER A 142 -9.82 -20.41 -16.63
C SER A 142 -10.15 -19.47 -15.47
N TRP A 143 -11.02 -18.50 -15.73
CA TRP A 143 -11.47 -17.53 -14.75
C TRP A 143 -12.99 -17.46 -14.71
N GLN A 144 -13.51 -17.25 -13.52
CA GLN A 144 -14.92 -16.97 -13.29
C GLN A 144 -15.04 -15.60 -12.62
N GLY A 145 -16.00 -14.80 -13.08
CA GLY A 145 -16.21 -13.44 -12.58
C GLY A 145 -17.51 -13.30 -11.81
N THR A 146 -17.48 -12.50 -10.76
CA THR A 146 -18.62 -12.07 -9.96
C THR A 146 -18.67 -10.54 -9.95
N ALA A 147 -19.74 -9.97 -10.49
CA ALA A 147 -19.97 -8.54 -10.39
C ALA A 147 -20.63 -8.22 -9.04
N LEU A 148 -20.08 -7.27 -8.30
CA LEU A 148 -20.61 -6.79 -7.03
C LEU A 148 -21.42 -5.51 -7.23
N SER A 149 -22.36 -5.52 -8.18
CA SER A 149 -23.21 -4.39 -8.51
C SER A 149 -24.12 -4.00 -7.35
N GLY A 150 -24.32 -2.68 -7.16
CA GLY A 150 -25.26 -2.13 -6.18
C GLY A 150 -24.69 -1.92 -4.78
N THR A 151 -23.39 -2.10 -4.58
CA THR A 151 -22.74 -1.77 -3.31
C THR A 151 -22.52 -0.25 -3.16
N SER A 152 -22.21 0.43 -4.26
CA SER A 152 -22.11 1.89 -4.35
C SER A 152 -22.08 2.32 -5.81
N PRO A 153 -22.53 3.53 -6.14
CA PRO A 153 -22.45 4.02 -7.51
C PRO A 153 -21.05 4.40 -7.99
N ILE A 154 -20.07 4.59 -7.11
CA ILE A 154 -18.66 4.79 -7.50
C ILE A 154 -17.75 4.16 -6.45
N VAL A 155 -17.16 3.03 -6.81
CA VAL A 155 -16.13 2.33 -6.05
C VAL A 155 -14.75 2.76 -6.54
N ASP A 156 -13.82 2.97 -5.63
CA ASP A 156 -12.43 3.29 -5.89
C ASP A 156 -11.53 2.42 -5.02
N ARG A 157 -10.33 2.11 -5.49
CA ARG A 157 -9.26 1.43 -4.75
C ARG A 157 -9.69 0.14 -4.06
N PRO A 158 -10.00 -0.92 -4.82
CA PRO A 158 -10.22 -2.22 -4.22
C PRO A 158 -8.88 -2.79 -3.72
N TRP A 159 -8.89 -3.30 -2.49
CA TRP A 159 -7.77 -4.06 -1.95
C TRP A 159 -8.21 -5.48 -1.66
N LEU A 160 -7.38 -6.45 -2.06
CA LEU A 160 -7.63 -7.87 -1.89
C LEU A 160 -6.62 -8.50 -0.93
N VAL A 161 -7.09 -9.31 -0.01
CA VAL A 161 -6.23 -10.20 0.79
C VAL A 161 -6.81 -11.60 0.76
N GLY A 162 -6.01 -12.56 0.28
CA GLY A 162 -6.37 -13.97 0.34
C GLY A 162 -6.21 -14.53 1.76
N GLY A 163 -7.23 -15.22 2.23
CA GLY A 163 -7.26 -15.90 3.51
C GLY A 163 -6.97 -17.41 3.40
N PRO A 164 -7.53 -18.24 4.30
CA PRO A 164 -7.58 -19.68 4.12
C PRO A 164 -8.17 -20.04 2.76
N LYS A 165 -7.86 -21.23 2.25
CA LYS A 165 -8.31 -21.68 0.93
C LYS A 165 -9.81 -21.40 0.70
N GLY A 166 -10.13 -20.73 -0.41
CA GLY A 166 -11.48 -20.31 -0.78
C GLY A 166 -11.95 -19.02 -0.09
N THR A 167 -11.13 -18.39 0.75
CA THR A 167 -11.48 -17.15 1.44
C THR A 167 -10.81 -15.95 0.79
N LEU A 168 -11.59 -14.91 0.51
CA LEU A 168 -11.16 -13.62 0.04
C LEU A 168 -11.73 -12.52 0.91
N TYR A 169 -10.88 -11.59 1.31
CA TYR A 169 -11.22 -10.36 1.99
C TYR A 169 -11.06 -9.20 1.02
N VAL A 170 -12.02 -8.28 1.02
CA VAL A 170 -12.07 -7.13 0.10
C VAL A 170 -12.35 -5.88 0.90
N SER A 171 -11.53 -4.84 0.73
CA SER A 171 -11.91 -3.48 1.12
C SER A 171 -11.98 -2.59 -0.10
N TYR A 172 -12.78 -1.53 -0.04
CA TYR A 172 -12.90 -0.54 -1.10
C TYR A 172 -13.39 0.78 -0.55
N GLN A 173 -13.06 1.85 -1.25
CA GLN A 173 -13.52 3.19 -0.95
C GLN A 173 -14.78 3.52 -1.78
N ASP A 174 -15.77 4.11 -1.14
CA ASP A 174 -16.97 4.63 -1.79
C ASP A 174 -16.87 6.16 -1.94
N LEU A 175 -16.83 6.63 -3.17
CA LEU A 175 -16.65 8.06 -3.46
C LEU A 175 -17.96 8.86 -3.50
N GLN A 176 -19.12 8.22 -3.48
CA GLN A 176 -20.41 8.92 -3.66
C GLN A 176 -21.36 8.90 -2.47
N CYS A 177 -21.38 7.83 -1.68
CA CYS A 177 -22.44 7.73 -0.68
C CYS A 177 -22.29 8.73 0.46
N CYS A 178 -21.09 9.22 0.63
CA CYS A 178 -20.77 10.04 1.78
C CYS A 178 -19.70 11.07 1.42
N SER A 179 -19.81 12.24 1.96
CA SER A 179 -18.73 13.22 1.97
C SER A 179 -18.33 13.40 3.45
N PRO A 180 -17.15 12.97 3.84
CA PRO A 180 -16.09 12.30 3.08
C PRO A 180 -16.42 10.84 2.71
N ALA A 181 -15.72 10.31 1.70
CA ALA A 181 -15.87 8.93 1.25
C ALA A 181 -15.69 7.93 2.40
N ALA A 182 -16.56 6.94 2.47
CA ALA A 182 -16.48 5.86 3.44
C ALA A 182 -15.71 4.67 2.87
N MET A 183 -15.02 3.93 3.72
CA MET A 183 -14.39 2.67 3.40
C MET A 183 -15.27 1.52 3.84
N TRP A 184 -15.33 0.48 3.02
CA TRP A 184 -16.19 -0.67 3.19
C TRP A 184 -15.40 -1.97 3.16
N PHE A 185 -15.94 -2.99 3.80
CA PHE A 185 -15.37 -4.32 3.87
C PHE A 185 -16.41 -5.37 3.49
N MET A 186 -15.95 -6.38 2.74
CA MET A 186 -16.71 -7.58 2.39
C MET A 186 -15.81 -8.82 2.48
N LYS A 187 -16.43 -9.98 2.62
CA LYS A 187 -15.72 -11.27 2.71
C LYS A 187 -16.46 -12.33 1.91
N SER A 188 -15.69 -13.13 1.18
CA SER A 188 -16.14 -14.38 0.57
C SER A 188 -15.46 -15.57 1.25
N THR A 189 -16.16 -16.72 1.34
CA THR A 189 -15.61 -18.01 1.81
C THR A 189 -15.86 -19.15 0.82
N ASP A 190 -16.27 -18.80 -0.39
CA ASP A 190 -16.66 -19.72 -1.46
C ASP A 190 -15.99 -19.38 -2.78
N TYR A 191 -14.71 -18.98 -2.72
CA TYR A 191 -13.89 -18.61 -3.89
C TYR A 191 -14.36 -17.34 -4.61
N GLY A 192 -14.95 -16.37 -3.91
CA GLY A 192 -15.41 -15.12 -4.52
C GLY A 192 -16.75 -15.25 -5.28
N GLN A 193 -17.49 -16.35 -5.09
CA GLN A 193 -18.79 -16.55 -5.75
C GLN A 193 -19.89 -15.74 -5.04
N THR A 194 -19.88 -15.71 -3.71
CA THR A 194 -20.76 -14.87 -2.91
C THR A 194 -20.00 -14.08 -1.85
N PHE A 195 -20.56 -12.97 -1.43
CA PHE A 195 -19.96 -12.07 -0.44
C PHE A 195 -20.93 -11.78 0.70
N THR A 196 -20.38 -11.54 1.89
CA THR A 196 -21.14 -10.96 3.00
C THR A 196 -21.69 -9.59 2.61
N PRO A 197 -22.77 -9.11 3.25
CA PRO A 197 -23.14 -7.70 3.15
C PRO A 197 -21.93 -6.79 3.47
N ALA A 198 -21.85 -5.65 2.79
CA ALA A 198 -20.78 -4.68 3.02
C ALA A 198 -20.90 -4.08 4.43
N VAL A 199 -19.77 -4.04 5.16
CA VAL A 199 -19.66 -3.47 6.50
C VAL A 199 -18.82 -2.21 6.44
N PRO A 200 -19.27 -1.07 7.00
CA PRO A 200 -18.47 0.15 7.01
C PRO A 200 -17.24 -0.01 7.91
N ILE A 201 -16.06 0.24 7.37
CA ILE A 201 -14.79 0.27 8.12
C ILE A 201 -14.68 1.58 8.91
N THR A 202 -15.04 2.70 8.28
CA THR A 202 -15.12 4.00 8.92
C THR A 202 -16.47 4.62 8.64
N THR A 203 -17.02 5.31 9.63
CA THR A 203 -18.16 6.19 9.43
C THR A 203 -17.67 7.51 8.81
N ALA A 204 -18.55 8.17 8.04
CA ALA A 204 -18.29 9.51 7.56
C ALA A 204 -17.95 10.44 8.72
N ASP A 205 -16.90 11.21 8.56
CA ASP A 205 -16.51 12.20 9.58
C ASP A 205 -17.41 13.42 9.46
N PRO A 206 -18.20 13.79 10.52
CA PRO A 206 -19.06 14.96 10.47
C PRO A 206 -18.31 16.28 10.22
N SER A 207 -17.00 16.32 10.44
CA SER A 207 -16.15 17.49 10.16
C SER A 207 -15.86 17.71 8.67
N GLY A 208 -16.26 16.77 7.79
CA GLY A 208 -15.93 16.82 6.37
C GLY A 208 -14.47 16.50 6.05
N ALA A 209 -13.77 15.79 6.92
CA ALA A 209 -12.41 15.33 6.68
C ALA A 209 -12.37 14.30 5.55
N TYR A 210 -11.49 14.51 4.58
CA TYR A 210 -11.24 13.54 3.52
C TYR A 210 -10.39 12.38 4.04
N THR A 211 -10.77 11.15 3.70
CA THR A 211 -10.11 9.92 4.11
C THR A 211 -9.44 9.28 2.90
N TRP A 212 -8.15 8.95 3.03
CA TRP A 212 -7.40 8.18 2.04
C TRP A 212 -7.15 6.78 2.57
N GLU A 213 -7.67 5.80 1.87
CA GLU A 213 -7.48 4.40 2.19
C GLU A 213 -6.05 3.96 1.82
N GLY A 214 -5.39 3.25 2.74
CA GLY A 214 -4.24 2.41 2.45
C GLY A 214 -4.68 0.95 2.34
N ASN A 215 -3.71 0.05 2.18
CA ASN A 215 -4.01 -1.38 2.16
C ASN A 215 -4.36 -1.92 3.56
N PHE A 216 -4.79 -3.18 3.60
CA PHE A 216 -5.04 -3.89 4.85
C PHE A 216 -4.29 -5.22 4.92
N VAL A 217 -4.16 -5.76 6.12
CA VAL A 217 -3.59 -7.07 6.41
C VAL A 217 -4.52 -7.89 7.29
N VAL A 218 -4.45 -9.19 7.16
CA VAL A 218 -5.30 -10.15 7.87
C VAL A 218 -4.42 -11.10 8.67
N SER A 219 -4.75 -11.32 9.94
CA SER A 219 -4.06 -12.32 10.77
C SER A 219 -4.23 -13.73 10.20
N PRO A 220 -3.31 -14.66 10.46
CA PRO A 220 -3.43 -16.04 9.96
C PRO A 220 -4.73 -16.74 10.36
N SER A 221 -5.34 -16.34 11.48
CA SER A 221 -6.64 -16.84 11.93
C SER A 221 -7.83 -16.29 11.15
N GLY A 222 -7.65 -15.18 10.44
CA GLY A 222 -8.73 -14.46 9.78
C GLY A 222 -9.64 -13.67 10.72
N GLN A 223 -9.29 -13.57 12.02
CA GLN A 223 -10.10 -12.86 13.02
C GLN A 223 -9.71 -11.39 13.13
N ASP A 224 -8.38 -11.12 13.15
CA ASP A 224 -7.89 -9.76 13.25
C ASP A 224 -7.58 -9.23 11.86
N LEU A 225 -8.19 -8.10 11.51
CA LEU A 225 -7.95 -7.35 10.29
C LEU A 225 -7.51 -5.94 10.66
N TYR A 226 -6.50 -5.44 9.97
CA TYR A 226 -5.92 -4.13 10.23
C TYR A 226 -5.80 -3.36 8.93
N LEU A 227 -6.45 -2.20 8.83
CA LEU A 227 -6.40 -1.30 7.68
C LEU A 227 -5.82 0.04 8.11
N VAL A 228 -4.85 0.55 7.36
CA VAL A 228 -4.29 1.88 7.61
C VAL A 228 -4.96 2.91 6.70
N TYR A 229 -5.21 4.10 7.22
CA TYR A 229 -5.74 5.20 6.44
C TYR A 229 -5.30 6.55 6.99
N SER A 230 -5.32 7.58 6.14
CA SER A 230 -5.08 8.95 6.60
C SER A 230 -6.35 9.79 6.53
N ARG A 231 -6.44 10.77 7.43
CA ARG A 231 -7.49 11.79 7.42
C ARG A 231 -6.88 13.17 7.31
N ARG A 232 -7.45 13.94 6.40
CA ARG A 232 -7.10 15.34 6.21
C ARG A 232 -8.29 16.22 6.53
N THR A 233 -8.14 17.12 7.49
CA THR A 233 -9.12 18.16 7.75
C THR A 233 -8.90 19.31 6.77
N SER A 234 -9.66 19.40 5.70
CA SER A 234 -9.73 20.61 4.90
C SER A 234 -11.14 20.80 4.40
N ALA A 235 -11.66 21.99 4.64
CA ALA A 235 -12.85 22.44 3.97
C ALA A 235 -12.57 22.63 2.46
N GLY A 236 -13.14 21.79 1.63
CA GLY A 236 -13.27 22.03 0.20
C GLY A 236 -12.24 21.38 -0.70
N VAL A 237 -12.77 20.59 -1.60
CA VAL A 237 -12.20 20.08 -2.85
C VAL A 237 -11.00 19.15 -2.73
N VAL A 238 -11.22 17.92 -3.17
CA VAL A 238 -10.19 16.93 -3.52
C VAL A 238 -9.13 17.57 -4.39
N GLN A 239 -8.01 17.95 -3.81
CA GLN A 239 -6.81 18.29 -4.57
C GLN A 239 -5.78 17.21 -4.32
N VAL A 240 -5.60 16.34 -5.28
CA VAL A 240 -4.58 15.29 -5.33
C VAL A 240 -3.15 15.85 -5.20
N SER A 241 -2.97 17.17 -5.25
CA SER A 241 -1.66 17.82 -5.29
C SER A 241 -1.48 19.06 -4.42
N GLY A 242 -2.42 19.40 -3.53
CA GLY A 242 -2.33 20.63 -2.71
C GLY A 242 -1.85 20.38 -1.29
N ALA A 243 -0.78 21.06 -0.85
CA ALA A 243 -0.48 21.20 0.56
C ALA A 243 -1.63 21.98 1.23
N THR A 244 -2.21 21.44 2.30
CA THR A 244 -3.17 22.14 3.14
C THR A 244 -2.47 22.57 4.43
N ASP A 245 -2.88 23.70 4.99
CA ASP A 245 -2.34 24.20 6.27
C ASP A 245 -2.86 23.40 7.49
N ALA A 246 -3.70 22.41 7.26
CA ALA A 246 -4.25 21.56 8.29
C ALA A 246 -3.39 20.31 8.54
N PRO A 247 -3.20 19.88 9.79
CA PRO A 247 -2.49 18.65 10.09
C PRO A 247 -3.26 17.45 9.57
N GLU A 248 -2.51 16.46 9.07
CA GLU A 248 -3.04 15.18 8.67
C GLU A 248 -2.85 14.16 9.81
N THR A 249 -3.76 13.23 9.92
CA THR A 249 -3.71 12.18 10.95
C THR A 249 -3.71 10.80 10.31
N MET A 250 -2.85 9.92 10.83
CA MET A 250 -2.74 8.53 10.42
C MET A 250 -3.48 7.64 11.41
N TRP A 251 -4.33 6.76 10.91
CA TRP A 251 -5.20 5.91 11.71
C TRP A 251 -5.05 4.44 11.35
N LEU A 252 -5.30 3.59 12.33
CA LEU A 252 -5.52 2.15 12.17
C LEU A 252 -7.00 1.85 12.39
N ALA A 253 -7.66 1.25 11.41
CA ALA A 253 -8.92 0.56 11.62
C ALA A 253 -8.63 -0.91 11.96
N HIS A 254 -9.25 -1.45 13.00
CA HIS A 254 -9.08 -2.82 13.48
C HIS A 254 -10.43 -3.49 13.67
N SER A 255 -10.54 -4.69 13.13
CA SER A 255 -11.60 -5.64 13.42
C SER A 255 -11.00 -6.84 14.13
N SER A 256 -11.65 -7.35 15.18
CA SER A 256 -11.27 -8.56 15.92
C SER A 256 -12.27 -9.71 15.76
N ASP A 257 -13.22 -9.56 14.85
CA ASP A 257 -14.33 -10.50 14.62
C ASP A 257 -14.47 -10.91 13.14
N GLY A 258 -13.36 -10.86 12.40
CA GLY A 258 -13.33 -11.27 11.00
C GLY A 258 -13.99 -10.29 10.03
N GLY A 259 -14.07 -9.01 10.40
CA GLY A 259 -14.62 -7.92 9.59
C GLY A 259 -16.07 -7.55 9.91
N GLY A 260 -16.68 -8.17 10.95
CA GLY A 260 -18.06 -7.89 11.34
C GLY A 260 -18.24 -6.50 11.98
N SER A 261 -17.23 -6.03 12.69
CA SER A 261 -17.22 -4.69 13.29
C SER A 261 -15.82 -4.08 13.30
N TRP A 262 -15.73 -2.75 13.32
CA TRP A 262 -14.47 -2.02 13.20
C TRP A 262 -14.37 -0.90 14.24
N SER A 263 -13.15 -0.67 14.71
CA SER A 263 -12.79 0.46 15.57
C SER A 263 -11.52 1.10 15.06
N SER A 264 -11.35 2.41 15.31
CA SER A 264 -10.18 3.15 14.82
C SER A 264 -9.37 3.74 15.95
N THR A 265 -8.03 3.65 15.84
CA THR A 265 -7.06 4.22 16.78
C THR A 265 -6.07 5.12 16.04
N LEU A 266 -5.65 6.22 16.67
CA LEU A 266 -4.68 7.14 16.12
C LEU A 266 -3.28 6.51 16.14
N ILE A 267 -2.60 6.49 14.97
CA ILE A 267 -1.20 6.08 14.85
C ILE A 267 -0.27 7.28 15.08
N ALA A 268 -0.50 8.37 14.36
CA ALA A 268 0.35 9.55 14.38
C ALA A 268 -0.41 10.81 13.92
N THR A 269 0.01 11.96 14.42
CA THR A 269 -0.33 13.25 13.84
C THR A 269 0.84 13.71 12.97
N ILE A 270 0.54 14.06 11.72
CA ILE A 270 1.52 14.49 10.74
C ILE A 270 1.45 16.00 10.66
N PRO A 271 2.57 16.72 10.82
CA PRO A 271 2.58 18.17 10.82
C PRO A 271 1.94 18.77 9.56
N ALA A 272 1.30 19.94 9.70
CA ALA A 272 0.86 20.74 8.56
C ALA A 272 2.02 20.96 7.57
N GLU A 273 1.71 21.18 6.31
CA GLU A 273 2.66 21.24 5.16
C GLU A 273 3.14 19.85 4.66
N THR A 274 2.73 18.76 5.28
CA THR A 274 3.05 17.41 4.82
C THR A 274 1.80 16.78 4.22
N THR A 275 1.92 16.22 3.03
CA THR A 275 0.83 15.49 2.38
C THR A 275 1.21 14.02 2.35
N THR A 276 0.42 13.18 3.00
CA THR A 276 0.55 11.74 2.86
C THR A 276 -0.38 11.27 1.76
N ILE A 277 0.17 10.49 0.85
CA ILE A 277 -0.60 9.78 -0.16
C ILE A 277 -0.30 8.31 0.07
N TYR A 278 -1.36 7.51 0.23
CA TYR A 278 -1.30 6.05 0.31
C TYR A 278 -0.34 5.52 1.39
N PRO A 279 -0.79 5.52 2.65
CA PRO A 279 -0.08 4.78 3.67
C PRO A 279 -0.17 3.29 3.39
N ALA A 280 0.85 2.53 3.80
CA ALA A 280 0.83 1.09 3.66
C ALA A 280 1.13 0.39 5.00
N ILE A 281 0.47 -0.76 5.22
CA ILE A 281 0.64 -1.60 6.40
C ILE A 281 1.11 -3.00 5.99
N GLY A 282 2.05 -3.55 6.77
CA GLY A 282 2.47 -4.94 6.70
C GLY A 282 2.43 -5.57 8.10
N MET A 283 2.13 -6.86 8.17
CA MET A 283 2.17 -7.62 9.42
C MET A 283 3.24 -8.70 9.32
N ASP A 284 4.15 -8.75 10.30
CA ASP A 284 5.16 -9.80 10.35
C ASP A 284 4.62 -11.09 10.99
N ALA A 285 5.38 -12.18 10.89
CA ALA A 285 4.97 -13.48 11.44
C ALA A 285 4.89 -13.50 12.99
N GLY A 286 5.31 -12.45 13.67
CA GLY A 286 5.12 -12.26 15.11
C GLY A 286 3.88 -11.44 15.46
N GLY A 287 3.09 -11.01 14.45
CA GLY A 287 1.91 -10.16 14.65
C GLY A 287 2.23 -8.68 14.89
N ASN A 288 3.49 -8.26 14.69
CA ASN A 288 3.81 -6.84 14.75
C ASN A 288 3.29 -6.13 13.49
N LEU A 289 2.71 -4.94 13.69
CA LEU A 289 2.16 -4.13 12.62
C LEU A 289 3.16 -3.03 12.25
N HIS A 290 3.58 -3.02 11.00
CA HIS A 290 4.53 -2.08 10.43
C HIS A 290 3.80 -1.13 9.49
N VAL A 291 3.95 0.18 9.67
CA VAL A 291 3.27 1.21 8.85
C VAL A 291 4.28 2.16 8.25
N VAL A 292 4.09 2.49 6.97
CA VAL A 292 4.89 3.47 6.23
C VAL A 292 3.99 4.46 5.51
N TRP A 293 4.52 5.67 5.32
CA TRP A 293 3.90 6.70 4.49
C TRP A 293 4.96 7.65 3.95
N SER A 294 4.66 8.31 2.84
CA SER A 294 5.46 9.41 2.32
C SER A 294 4.99 10.71 2.93
N ALA A 295 5.90 11.51 3.48
CA ALA A 295 5.57 12.80 4.08
C ALA A 295 6.36 13.91 3.39
N ARG A 296 5.67 14.98 2.96
CA ARG A 296 6.35 16.15 2.41
C ARG A 296 7.10 16.88 3.52
N ALA A 297 8.35 17.27 3.27
CA ALA A 297 9.15 18.07 4.19
C ALA A 297 9.76 19.27 3.46
N LYS A 298 10.34 20.25 4.20
CA LYS A 298 11.07 21.39 3.59
C LYS A 298 12.18 20.93 2.64
N VAL A 299 12.80 19.78 2.94
CA VAL A 299 13.86 19.17 2.14
C VAL A 299 13.52 17.70 1.97
N GLY A 300 13.32 17.29 0.71
CA GLY A 300 12.95 15.93 0.35
C GLY A 300 11.50 15.56 0.72
N ASN A 301 11.17 14.30 0.51
CA ASN A 301 9.95 13.66 1.00
C ASN A 301 10.38 12.40 1.74
N PRO A 302 10.56 12.43 3.06
CA PRO A 302 10.97 11.24 3.79
C PRO A 302 9.89 10.17 3.76
N ILE A 303 10.31 8.92 3.63
CA ILE A 303 9.46 7.78 3.97
C ILE A 303 9.52 7.64 5.48
N SER A 304 8.38 7.85 6.12
CA SER A 304 8.22 7.66 7.56
C SER A 304 7.80 6.22 7.86
N TYR A 305 8.36 5.65 8.91
CA TYR A 305 8.08 4.29 9.37
C TYR A 305 7.79 4.28 10.86
N THR A 306 6.76 3.53 11.26
CA THR A 306 6.46 3.21 12.64
C THR A 306 6.05 1.75 12.79
N VAL A 307 6.00 1.27 14.03
CA VAL A 307 5.64 -0.11 14.35
C VAL A 307 4.87 -0.20 15.66
N SER A 308 3.88 -1.07 15.68
CA SER A 308 3.20 -1.55 16.89
C SER A 308 3.60 -3.00 17.15
N THR A 309 3.93 -3.32 18.40
CA THR A 309 4.26 -4.69 18.85
C THR A 309 3.20 -5.25 19.82
N ASP A 310 2.04 -4.61 19.88
CA ASP A 310 0.93 -4.91 20.76
C ASP A 310 -0.43 -4.86 20.03
N HIS A 311 -0.44 -5.29 18.77
CA HIS A 311 -1.64 -5.36 17.90
C HIS A 311 -2.33 -4.01 17.68
N GLY A 312 -1.55 -2.93 17.48
CA GLY A 312 -2.06 -1.60 17.15
C GLY A 312 -2.50 -0.77 18.34
N LYS A 313 -2.30 -1.23 19.59
CA LYS A 313 -2.68 -0.48 20.79
C LYS A 313 -1.75 0.71 21.04
N THR A 314 -0.45 0.53 20.84
CA THR A 314 0.55 1.59 20.94
C THR A 314 1.53 1.57 19.76
N TRP A 315 2.09 2.72 19.43
CA TRP A 315 2.98 2.90 18.30
C TRP A 315 4.30 3.54 18.73
N ARG A 316 5.40 3.08 18.17
CA ARG A 316 6.71 3.71 18.37
C ARG A 316 6.74 5.05 17.64
N THR A 317 7.58 5.99 18.12
CA THR A 317 7.81 7.25 17.42
C THR A 317 8.27 7.00 15.99
N PRO A 318 7.63 7.62 14.98
CA PRO A 318 8.02 7.44 13.59
C PRO A 318 9.47 7.87 13.31
N ILE A 319 10.16 7.09 12.48
CA ILE A 319 11.52 7.38 12.02
C ILE A 319 11.57 7.52 10.50
N PRO A 320 12.41 8.40 9.94
CA PRO A 320 12.62 8.49 8.50
C PRO A 320 13.52 7.34 8.01
N LEU A 321 13.12 6.66 6.92
CA LEU A 321 13.94 5.62 6.28
C LEU A 321 14.97 6.19 5.29
N ASN A 322 14.70 7.36 4.72
CA ASN A 322 15.53 8.02 3.69
C ASN A 322 15.76 9.50 4.00
N PRO A 323 16.35 9.86 5.15
CA PRO A 323 16.47 11.24 5.59
C PRO A 323 17.17 12.12 4.54
N GLY A 324 16.59 13.31 4.26
CA GLY A 324 17.14 14.28 3.31
C GLY A 324 17.00 13.90 1.83
N LYS A 325 16.28 12.82 1.49
CA LYS A 325 16.02 12.36 0.14
C LYS A 325 14.54 12.39 -0.19
N VAL A 326 14.20 12.18 -1.45
CA VAL A 326 12.81 12.04 -1.89
C VAL A 326 12.42 10.57 -1.90
N GLY A 327 11.26 10.25 -1.34
CA GLY A 327 10.62 8.94 -1.38
C GLY A 327 9.12 9.10 -1.64
N LEU A 328 8.58 8.27 -2.52
CA LEU A 328 7.21 8.33 -3.01
C LEU A 328 6.61 6.94 -3.07
N ALA A 329 5.30 6.82 -2.90
CA ALA A 329 4.56 5.58 -3.03
C ALA A 329 5.21 4.39 -2.28
N PRO A 330 5.41 4.47 -0.95
CA PRO A 330 6.03 3.39 -0.21
C PRO A 330 5.08 2.21 -0.07
N TRP A 331 5.64 1.01 -0.18
CA TRP A 331 4.96 -0.24 0.12
C TRP A 331 5.73 -1.07 1.13
N ILE A 332 5.04 -1.77 2.04
CA ILE A 332 5.68 -2.53 3.12
C ILE A 332 5.11 -3.94 3.21
N VAL A 333 5.98 -4.89 3.48
CA VAL A 333 5.61 -6.28 3.79
C VAL A 333 6.28 -6.72 5.09
N GLY A 334 5.53 -7.49 5.88
CA GLY A 334 6.08 -8.17 7.06
C GLY A 334 6.77 -9.47 6.66
N GLY A 335 7.87 -9.77 7.33
CA GLY A 335 8.63 -11.00 7.14
C GLY A 335 8.59 -11.91 8.37
N LYS A 336 9.76 -12.45 8.77
CA LYS A 336 9.92 -13.21 10.02
C LYS A 336 9.60 -12.30 11.22
N PRO A 337 9.30 -12.87 12.41
CA PRO A 337 9.03 -12.04 13.60
C PRO A 337 10.08 -10.95 13.81
N GLY A 338 9.62 -9.72 13.95
CA GLY A 338 10.44 -8.52 14.08
C GLY A 338 11.15 -8.07 12.80
N GLN A 339 10.71 -8.51 11.62
CA GLN A 339 11.31 -8.13 10.34
C GLN A 339 10.25 -7.61 9.36
N ALA A 340 10.63 -6.58 8.61
CA ALA A 340 9.85 -6.03 7.52
C ALA A 340 10.76 -5.55 6.38
N ALA A 341 10.18 -5.40 5.20
CA ALA A 341 10.83 -4.77 4.06
C ALA A 341 9.91 -3.70 3.46
N VAL A 342 10.53 -2.61 3.00
CA VAL A 342 9.86 -1.47 2.38
C VAL A 342 10.49 -1.21 1.03
N ALA A 343 9.68 -0.88 0.02
CA ALA A 343 10.16 -0.33 -1.24
C ALA A 343 9.45 1.00 -1.52
N TRP A 344 10.10 1.87 -2.29
CA TRP A 344 9.55 3.16 -2.70
C TRP A 344 10.26 3.69 -3.95
N LEU A 345 9.59 4.53 -4.73
CA LEU A 345 10.25 5.31 -5.76
C LEU A 345 11.05 6.43 -5.10
N GLY A 346 12.35 6.47 -5.30
CA GLY A 346 13.26 7.37 -4.59
C GLY A 346 14.15 8.20 -5.51
N SER A 347 14.52 9.40 -5.07
CA SER A 347 15.59 10.20 -5.65
C SER A 347 16.57 10.65 -4.57
N ASN A 348 17.87 10.60 -4.91
CA ASN A 348 18.93 11.15 -4.05
C ASN A 348 19.00 12.68 -4.12
N ASP A 349 18.35 13.31 -5.10
CA ASP A 349 18.25 14.76 -5.16
C ASP A 349 17.11 15.24 -4.25
N PRO A 350 17.40 15.97 -3.16
CA PRO A 350 16.38 16.47 -2.24
C PRO A 350 15.44 17.50 -2.85
N LYS A 351 15.80 18.05 -4.03
CA LYS A 351 15.00 19.03 -4.78
C LYS A 351 14.11 18.35 -5.84
N ALA A 352 14.20 17.04 -5.99
CA ALA A 352 13.36 16.32 -6.95
C ALA A 352 11.87 16.55 -6.65
N LYS A 353 11.14 17.03 -7.66
CA LYS A 353 9.71 17.34 -7.61
C LYS A 353 9.13 17.36 -9.03
N SER A 354 7.83 17.53 -9.16
CA SER A 354 7.12 17.53 -10.44
C SER A 354 7.61 18.56 -11.47
N SER A 355 8.35 19.60 -11.06
CA SER A 355 8.93 20.62 -11.93
C SER A 355 10.43 20.45 -12.20
N VAL A 356 11.10 19.48 -11.57
CA VAL A 356 12.57 19.28 -11.64
C VAL A 356 12.87 17.93 -12.26
N ILE A 357 13.76 17.90 -13.25
CA ILE A 357 14.31 16.67 -13.80
C ILE A 357 15.34 16.13 -12.79
N ALA A 358 15.15 14.90 -12.36
CA ALA A 358 16.03 14.22 -11.42
C ALA A 358 16.13 12.73 -11.76
N PRO A 359 17.20 12.04 -11.32
CA PRO A 359 17.30 10.60 -11.44
C PRO A 359 16.45 9.90 -10.36
N TYR A 360 15.76 8.82 -10.75
CA TYR A 360 14.91 8.00 -9.87
C TYR A 360 15.30 6.53 -9.88
N TRP A 361 15.26 5.92 -8.69
CA TRP A 361 15.45 4.49 -8.44
C TRP A 361 14.26 3.92 -7.69
N PHE A 362 14.04 2.61 -7.81
CA PHE A 362 13.38 1.90 -6.72
C PHE A 362 14.40 1.67 -5.62
N SER A 363 14.08 2.27 -4.49
CA SER A 363 14.85 2.14 -3.26
C SER A 363 14.14 1.17 -2.31
N TYR A 364 14.90 0.53 -1.44
CA TYR A 364 14.33 -0.38 -0.46
C TYR A 364 14.99 -0.20 0.91
N ALA A 365 14.27 -0.65 1.94
CA ALA A 365 14.80 -0.82 3.28
C ALA A 365 14.44 -2.20 3.81
N LYS A 366 15.40 -2.84 4.51
CA LYS A 366 15.14 -4.00 5.36
C LYS A 366 15.22 -3.56 6.81
N ILE A 367 14.20 -3.92 7.56
CA ILE A 367 14.00 -3.50 8.95
C ILE A 367 14.06 -4.73 9.83
N LYS A 368 14.84 -4.62 10.91
CA LYS A 368 14.88 -5.61 11.99
C LYS A 368 14.63 -4.91 13.32
N LEU A 369 13.56 -5.28 14.00
CA LEU A 369 13.24 -4.73 15.30
C LEU A 369 14.30 -5.11 16.35
N THR A 370 14.57 -4.18 17.22
CA THR A 370 15.34 -4.40 18.45
C THR A 370 14.43 -4.12 19.66
N LYS A 371 14.91 -4.38 20.84
CA LYS A 371 14.15 -4.16 22.08
C LYS A 371 13.61 -2.73 22.18
N THR A 372 14.38 -1.73 21.76
CA THR A 372 14.05 -0.30 21.93
C THR A 372 13.96 0.49 20.62
N GLY A 373 14.19 -0.14 19.46
CA GLY A 373 14.20 0.57 18.19
C GLY A 373 14.18 -0.39 17.01
N ALA A 374 14.83 -0.01 15.91
CA ALA A 374 14.98 -0.82 14.72
C ALA A 374 16.36 -0.62 14.08
N ILE A 375 16.94 -1.70 13.52
CA ILE A 375 18.07 -1.62 12.61
C ILE A 375 17.50 -1.53 11.20
N VAL A 376 17.92 -0.51 10.45
CA VAL A 376 17.47 -0.26 9.08
C VAL A 376 18.66 -0.31 8.14
N SER A 377 18.56 -1.13 7.11
CA SER A 377 19.52 -1.14 6.00
C SER A 377 18.80 -0.72 4.72
N THR A 378 19.36 0.22 3.98
CA THR A 378 18.77 0.77 2.76
C THR A 378 19.66 0.55 1.55
N GLY A 379 19.04 0.50 0.37
CA GLY A 379 19.73 0.40 -0.90
C GLY A 379 18.82 0.73 -2.07
N ASN A 380 19.39 0.71 -3.27
CA ASN A 380 18.65 0.80 -4.52
C ASN A 380 18.60 -0.58 -5.18
N THR A 381 17.53 -0.88 -5.89
CA THR A 381 17.38 -2.18 -6.58
C THR A 381 18.26 -2.27 -7.84
N THR A 382 18.67 -1.12 -8.40
CA THR A 382 19.59 -1.01 -9.53
C THR A 382 20.75 -0.06 -9.20
N LYS A 383 21.89 -0.20 -9.88
CA LYS A 383 23.02 0.71 -9.74
C LYS A 383 22.69 2.05 -10.41
N GLU A 384 22.26 1.97 -11.66
CA GLU A 384 21.89 3.14 -12.46
C GLU A 384 20.43 3.52 -12.18
N PRO A 385 20.05 4.79 -12.35
CA PRO A 385 18.66 5.19 -12.23
C PRO A 385 17.80 4.46 -13.26
N LEU A 386 16.57 4.18 -12.89
CA LEU A 386 15.58 3.55 -13.77
C LEU A 386 15.10 4.53 -14.84
N PHE A 387 15.04 5.81 -14.48
CA PHE A 387 14.76 6.91 -15.40
C PHE A 387 15.26 8.23 -14.83
N GLU A 388 15.46 9.18 -15.73
CA GLU A 388 15.62 10.59 -15.42
C GLU A 388 14.42 11.36 -15.95
N GLY A 389 13.82 12.21 -15.15
CA GLY A 389 12.64 12.94 -15.55
C GLY A 389 12.06 13.83 -14.46
N LYS A 390 10.99 14.50 -14.81
CA LYS A 390 10.15 15.17 -13.83
C LYS A 390 9.47 14.09 -12.99
N GLN A 391 9.27 14.38 -11.71
CA GLN A 391 8.54 13.51 -10.81
C GLN A 391 7.17 13.20 -11.40
N THR A 392 7.01 11.97 -11.84
CA THR A 392 5.72 11.39 -12.22
C THR A 392 5.51 10.29 -11.18
N VAL A 393 4.50 10.44 -10.35
CA VAL A 393 4.27 9.54 -9.22
C VAL A 393 3.49 8.36 -9.75
N PRO A 394 4.02 7.12 -9.70
CA PRO A 394 3.17 5.95 -9.65
C PRO A 394 2.38 6.02 -8.36
N GLU A 395 1.16 5.54 -8.35
CA GLU A 395 0.32 5.63 -7.16
C GLU A 395 0.61 4.50 -6.20
N PHE A 396 0.92 3.31 -6.71
CA PHE A 396 1.27 2.13 -5.93
C PHE A 396 2.48 1.42 -6.51
N GLU A 397 3.24 0.82 -5.61
CA GLU A 397 4.34 -0.08 -5.92
C GLU A 397 4.23 -1.27 -4.99
N MET A 398 3.94 -2.44 -5.54
CA MET A 398 3.71 -3.63 -4.75
C MET A 398 5.02 -4.37 -4.48
N LEU A 399 5.37 -4.46 -3.21
CA LEU A 399 6.41 -5.33 -2.71
C LEU A 399 5.76 -6.58 -2.08
N GLN A 400 6.27 -7.74 -2.41
CA GLN A 400 5.84 -9.01 -1.85
C GLN A 400 7.02 -9.78 -1.26
N ILE A 401 6.74 -10.63 -0.29
CA ILE A 401 7.71 -11.56 0.27
C ILE A 401 7.21 -12.99 0.09
N ASP A 402 8.03 -13.86 -0.50
CA ASP A 402 7.66 -15.25 -0.68
C ASP A 402 7.90 -16.08 0.60
N ARG A 403 7.43 -17.32 0.60
CA ARG A 403 7.61 -18.27 1.70
C ARG A 403 9.09 -18.57 2.05
N ASN A 404 10.04 -18.27 1.14
CA ASN A 404 11.46 -18.43 1.35
C ASN A 404 12.09 -17.15 1.93
N GLY A 405 11.34 -16.06 2.04
CA GLY A 405 11.79 -14.77 2.53
C GLY A 405 12.43 -13.89 1.45
N LYS A 406 12.29 -14.23 0.16
CA LYS A 406 12.74 -13.40 -0.96
C LYS A 406 11.73 -12.33 -1.28
N LEU A 407 12.22 -11.16 -1.63
CA LEU A 407 11.41 -10.02 -2.04
C LEU A 407 11.16 -10.02 -3.54
N HIS A 408 9.94 -9.65 -3.92
CA HIS A 408 9.47 -9.50 -5.28
C HIS A 408 8.82 -8.12 -5.41
N LEU A 409 9.19 -7.35 -6.41
CA LEU A 409 8.73 -5.98 -6.63
C LEU A 409 8.03 -5.87 -7.98
N GLY A 410 6.79 -5.41 -7.99
CA GLY A 410 6.07 -4.91 -9.16
C GLY A 410 6.23 -3.41 -9.25
N MET A 411 6.49 -2.86 -10.44
CA MET A 411 6.78 -1.45 -10.57
C MET A 411 6.32 -0.87 -11.91
N SER A 412 5.79 0.34 -11.85
CA SER A 412 5.49 1.14 -13.03
C SER A 412 6.64 2.10 -13.30
N ILE A 413 7.20 2.06 -14.51
CA ILE A 413 8.30 2.93 -14.93
C ILE A 413 7.83 3.83 -16.06
N PHE A 414 7.99 5.15 -15.87
CA PHE A 414 7.73 6.14 -16.88
C PHE A 414 8.85 6.13 -17.94
N LYS A 415 8.52 5.92 -19.21
CA LYS A 415 9.52 5.82 -20.30
C LYS A 415 9.68 7.12 -21.09
N ALA A 416 8.60 7.74 -21.50
CA ALA A 416 8.58 9.04 -22.21
C ALA A 416 7.12 9.51 -22.38
N ALA A 417 6.90 10.83 -22.50
CA ALA A 417 5.67 11.47 -22.94
C ALA A 417 4.36 10.63 -22.80
N GLY A 418 3.98 10.32 -21.55
CA GLY A 418 2.75 9.59 -21.25
C GLY A 418 2.83 8.05 -21.41
N LYS A 419 4.01 7.49 -21.68
CA LYS A 419 4.19 6.06 -21.83
C LYS A 419 4.77 5.45 -20.56
N TRP A 420 4.01 4.55 -19.94
CA TRP A 420 4.43 3.73 -18.82
C TRP A 420 4.74 2.30 -19.29
N ALA A 421 5.47 1.58 -18.50
CA ALA A 421 5.66 0.15 -18.66
C ALA A 421 5.78 -0.51 -17.30
N VAL A 422 5.20 -1.68 -17.16
CA VAL A 422 5.25 -2.47 -15.93
C VAL A 422 6.44 -3.40 -15.96
N TYR A 423 7.17 -3.43 -14.87
CA TYR A 423 8.30 -4.31 -14.65
C TYR A 423 8.12 -5.09 -13.37
N SER A 424 8.72 -6.27 -13.32
CA SER A 424 8.94 -7.01 -12.09
C SER A 424 10.44 -7.14 -11.81
N GLN A 425 10.80 -7.27 -10.55
CA GLN A 425 12.17 -7.47 -10.12
C GLN A 425 12.21 -8.36 -8.88
N ASN A 426 13.16 -9.29 -8.84
CA ASN A 426 13.29 -10.22 -7.73
C ASN A 426 14.61 -9.99 -6.98
N GLU A 427 14.57 -10.19 -5.67
CA GLU A 427 15.78 -10.34 -4.85
C GLU A 427 16.46 -11.67 -5.19
N ARG A 428 17.81 -11.69 -5.24
CA ARG A 428 18.64 -12.88 -5.54
C ARG A 428 18.65 -13.89 -4.44
#